data_05f9537a92c77b5e4732a76ac7628406
#
_entry.id   05f9537a92c77b5e4732a76ac7628406
#
_cell.length_a   1.000
_cell.length_b   1.000
_cell.length_c   1.000
_cell.angle_alpha   90.00
_cell.angle_beta   90.00
_cell.angle_gamma   90.00
#
_symmetry.space_group_name_H-M   'P 1'
#
loop_
_entity.id
_entity.type
_entity.pdbx_description
1 polymer ?
#
loop_
_entity_poly.entity_id
_entity_poly.type
_entity_poly.pdbx_seq_one_letter_code
_entity_poly.pdbx_strand_id
1 'polypeptide(L)'
;MELNLESILCVDDDPEVLDLLKEYFTLQGFVVFTACNGVEAFLQVKQWMPRAVVMDLFMPRLGGIGALDRIKTLNPGIVVILMSGMVNALDLVTEAGLTVDGLLPKPLDLAKLSDTLARVGVIAPAAVAAGHGSQKPRHIRARVLVVDDELEMRKMLSEHLQEKGYDALEAADGEEALARMPEYRPNIVLLDIMMTGIGGMETLRRIKAMAPETCVIMVTAIEEMESAHTALSRGASDYVTKPFSLQYLDSVLEVHLLMDRIDPDSK
;
A
#
# COMPACT_ATOMS: atom_id res chain seq x y z
N MET A 1 30.33 -14.03 -5.58
CA MET A 1 29.74 -13.23 -4.47
C MET A 1 28.26 -13.24 -4.73
N GLU A 2 27.56 -14.28 -4.25
CA GLU A 2 26.10 -14.37 -4.38
C GLU A 2 25.50 -13.22 -3.56
N LEU A 3 24.84 -12.30 -4.23
CA LEU A 3 23.94 -11.35 -3.56
C LEU A 3 22.83 -12.19 -2.93
N ASN A 4 22.91 -12.37 -1.61
CA ASN A 4 21.87 -13.03 -0.84
C ASN A 4 20.68 -12.06 -0.78
N LEU A 5 19.95 -11.96 -1.91
CA LEU A 5 18.79 -11.10 -2.03
C LEU A 5 17.68 -11.72 -1.17
N GLU A 6 17.36 -11.06 -0.08
CA GLU A 6 16.20 -11.43 0.74
C GLU A 6 14.96 -11.43 -0.14
N SER A 7 14.22 -12.55 -0.17
CA SER A 7 13.04 -12.68 -1.02
C SER A 7 11.78 -12.89 -0.20
N ILE A 8 10.68 -12.32 -0.68
CA ILE A 8 9.35 -12.39 -0.06
C ILE A 8 8.34 -12.91 -1.09
N LEU A 9 7.49 -13.81 -0.66
CA LEU A 9 6.31 -14.24 -1.42
C LEU A 9 5.06 -13.58 -0.85
N CYS A 10 4.34 -12.82 -1.65
CA CYS A 10 3.05 -12.22 -1.33
C CYS A 10 1.92 -13.07 -1.91
N VAL A 11 0.92 -13.41 -1.09
CA VAL A 11 -0.17 -14.31 -1.46
C VAL A 11 -1.51 -13.72 -1.06
N ASP A 12 -2.33 -13.39 -2.05
CA ASP A 12 -3.68 -12.87 -1.86
C ASP A 12 -4.50 -13.18 -3.11
N ASP A 13 -5.79 -13.42 -3.02
CA ASP A 13 -6.65 -13.61 -4.18
C ASP A 13 -7.11 -12.30 -4.81
N ASP A 14 -6.86 -11.18 -4.12
CA ASP A 14 -7.07 -9.84 -4.63
C ASP A 14 -5.81 -9.33 -5.35
N PRO A 15 -5.87 -9.10 -6.68
CA PRO A 15 -4.73 -8.61 -7.45
C PRO A 15 -4.25 -7.21 -7.00
N GLU A 16 -5.14 -6.36 -6.49
CA GLU A 16 -4.77 -5.02 -6.03
C GLU A 16 -3.90 -5.10 -4.78
N VAL A 17 -4.22 -6.02 -3.86
CA VAL A 17 -3.39 -6.29 -2.68
C VAL A 17 -2.03 -6.86 -3.07
N LEU A 18 -1.98 -7.75 -4.07
CA LEU A 18 -0.72 -8.30 -4.58
C LEU A 18 0.16 -7.22 -5.21
N ASP A 19 -0.41 -6.34 -6.02
CA ASP A 19 0.32 -5.26 -6.66
C ASP A 19 0.87 -4.27 -5.62
N LEU A 20 0.06 -3.89 -4.63
CA LEU A 20 0.49 -3.05 -3.51
C LEU A 20 1.67 -3.67 -2.74
N LEU A 21 1.55 -4.94 -2.33
CA LEU A 21 2.61 -5.63 -1.58
C LEU A 21 3.89 -5.81 -2.41
N LYS A 22 3.73 -6.15 -3.69
CA LYS A 22 4.85 -6.31 -4.63
C LYS A 22 5.62 -5.00 -4.76
N GLU A 23 4.93 -3.91 -4.99
CA GLU A 23 5.52 -2.59 -5.12
C GLU A 23 6.23 -2.19 -3.82
N TYR A 24 5.53 -2.28 -2.69
CA TYR A 24 6.06 -1.95 -1.37
C TYR A 24 7.36 -2.68 -1.05
N PHE A 25 7.42 -4.00 -1.23
CA PHE A 25 8.61 -4.78 -0.91
C PHE A 25 9.74 -4.63 -1.95
N THR A 26 9.39 -4.42 -3.22
CA THR A 26 10.39 -4.13 -4.25
C THR A 26 11.13 -2.83 -3.94
N LEU A 27 10.40 -1.80 -3.51
CA LEU A 27 10.98 -0.52 -3.09
C LEU A 27 11.90 -0.64 -1.86
N GLN A 28 11.68 -1.64 -1.01
CA GLN A 28 12.56 -1.93 0.12
C GLN A 28 13.76 -2.81 -0.27
N GLY A 29 13.89 -3.19 -1.54
CA GLY A 29 15.00 -3.96 -2.06
C GLY A 29 14.85 -5.48 -1.97
N PHE A 30 13.64 -5.99 -1.65
CA PHE A 30 13.37 -7.42 -1.70
C PHE A 30 13.15 -7.91 -3.13
N VAL A 31 13.48 -9.18 -3.37
CA VAL A 31 12.98 -9.91 -4.53
C VAL A 31 11.56 -10.40 -4.19
N VAL A 32 10.57 -9.97 -4.95
CA VAL A 32 9.16 -10.26 -4.65
C VAL A 32 8.57 -11.25 -5.63
N PHE A 33 8.00 -12.33 -5.09
CA PHE A 33 7.16 -13.28 -5.80
C PHE A 33 5.69 -13.06 -5.40
N THR A 34 4.76 -13.41 -6.29
CA THR A 34 3.33 -13.30 -6.01
C THR A 34 2.61 -14.60 -6.34
N ALA A 35 1.55 -14.91 -5.60
CA ALA A 35 0.66 -16.04 -5.84
C ALA A 35 -0.77 -15.65 -5.50
N CYS A 36 -1.76 -16.15 -6.27
CA CYS A 36 -3.16 -15.80 -6.09
C CYS A 36 -3.97 -16.84 -5.29
N ASN A 37 -3.34 -17.88 -4.79
CA ASN A 37 -3.97 -18.91 -3.94
C ASN A 37 -2.91 -19.77 -3.24
N GLY A 38 -3.35 -20.58 -2.27
CA GLY A 38 -2.45 -21.41 -1.47
C GLY A 38 -1.75 -22.54 -2.24
N VAL A 39 -2.30 -23.04 -3.34
CA VAL A 39 -1.64 -24.04 -4.19
C VAL A 39 -0.45 -23.42 -4.91
N GLU A 40 -0.67 -22.27 -5.53
CA GLU A 40 0.37 -21.53 -6.21
C GLU A 40 1.45 -21.06 -5.23
N ALA A 41 1.05 -20.58 -4.03
CA ALA A 41 1.97 -20.21 -2.98
C ALA A 41 2.91 -21.36 -2.61
N PHE A 42 2.38 -22.56 -2.39
CA PHE A 42 3.20 -23.73 -2.08
C PHE A 42 4.17 -24.09 -3.21
N LEU A 43 3.74 -24.02 -4.48
CA LEU A 43 4.62 -24.26 -5.64
C LEU A 43 5.74 -23.22 -5.73
N GLN A 44 5.42 -21.93 -5.52
CA GLN A 44 6.40 -20.85 -5.49
C GLN A 44 7.40 -21.02 -4.35
N VAL A 45 6.92 -21.38 -3.15
CA VAL A 45 7.81 -21.67 -2.00
C VAL A 45 8.77 -22.82 -2.32
N LYS A 46 8.27 -23.90 -2.90
CA LYS A 46 9.10 -25.07 -3.27
C LYS A 46 10.17 -24.71 -4.31
N GLN A 47 9.85 -23.81 -5.23
CA GLN A 47 10.74 -23.40 -6.33
C GLN A 47 11.79 -22.39 -5.87
N TRP A 48 11.40 -21.39 -5.10
CA TRP A 48 12.23 -20.23 -4.81
C TRP A 48 12.71 -20.13 -3.38
N MET A 49 12.12 -20.92 -2.44
CA MET A 49 12.49 -20.92 -1.01
C MET A 49 12.60 -19.51 -0.42
N PRO A 50 11.53 -18.69 -0.48
CA PRO A 50 11.59 -17.30 -0.02
C PRO A 50 11.89 -17.23 1.48
N ARG A 51 12.51 -16.12 1.91
CA ARG A 51 12.80 -15.85 3.32
C ARG A 51 11.53 -15.70 4.14
N ALA A 52 10.51 -15.06 3.56
CA ALA A 52 9.21 -14.85 4.20
C ALA A 52 8.06 -15.04 3.21
N VAL A 53 6.90 -15.39 3.75
CA VAL A 53 5.61 -15.44 3.06
C VAL A 53 4.64 -14.53 3.81
N VAL A 54 4.05 -13.58 3.11
CA VAL A 54 2.95 -12.75 3.60
C VAL A 54 1.68 -13.20 2.88
N MET A 55 0.71 -13.76 3.62
CA MET A 55 -0.37 -14.52 2.99
C MET A 55 -1.73 -14.23 3.62
N ASP A 56 -2.75 -14.03 2.78
CA ASP A 56 -4.14 -14.01 3.24
C ASP A 56 -4.56 -15.39 3.80
N LEU A 57 -5.30 -15.33 4.90
CA LEU A 57 -5.85 -16.53 5.53
C LEU A 57 -7.02 -17.11 4.71
N PHE A 58 -7.82 -16.26 4.07
CA PHE A 58 -9.05 -16.64 3.38
C PHE A 58 -8.92 -16.43 1.87
N MET A 59 -8.53 -17.48 1.19
CA MET A 59 -8.41 -17.52 -0.27
C MET A 59 -9.16 -18.72 -0.85
N PRO A 60 -9.65 -18.68 -2.09
CA PRO A 60 -10.24 -19.82 -2.76
C PRO A 60 -9.23 -20.95 -2.99
N ARG A 61 -9.72 -22.16 -3.21
CA ARG A 61 -8.95 -23.41 -3.40
C ARG A 61 -8.24 -23.84 -2.13
N LEU A 62 -6.90 -23.90 -2.09
CA LEU A 62 -6.16 -24.16 -0.86
C LEU A 62 -6.09 -22.88 -0.06
N GLY A 63 -6.87 -22.76 1.04
CA GLY A 63 -6.85 -21.60 1.93
C GLY A 63 -5.52 -21.44 2.67
N GLY A 64 -5.34 -20.27 3.33
CA GLY A 64 -4.10 -19.92 4.02
C GLY A 64 -3.65 -20.95 5.07
N ILE A 65 -4.59 -21.57 5.83
CA ILE A 65 -4.25 -22.61 6.82
C ILE A 65 -3.63 -23.83 6.14
N GLY A 66 -4.23 -24.31 5.04
CA GLY A 66 -3.69 -25.47 4.32
C GLY A 66 -2.36 -25.19 3.63
N ALA A 67 -2.14 -23.94 3.18
CA ALA A 67 -0.86 -23.50 2.64
C ALA A 67 0.20 -23.38 3.74
N LEU A 68 -0.15 -22.79 4.89
CA LEU A 68 0.72 -22.67 6.07
C LEU A 68 1.26 -24.01 6.51
N ASP A 69 0.38 -25.02 6.68
CA ASP A 69 0.77 -26.38 7.09
C ASP A 69 1.82 -26.98 6.14
N ARG A 70 1.58 -26.89 4.84
CA ARG A 70 2.50 -27.42 3.82
C ARG A 70 3.82 -26.65 3.75
N ILE A 71 3.78 -25.33 3.90
CA ILE A 71 4.98 -24.48 3.90
C ILE A 71 5.83 -24.80 5.12
N LYS A 72 5.23 -24.85 6.31
CA LYS A 72 5.96 -25.15 7.56
C LYS A 72 6.46 -26.60 7.61
N THR A 73 5.73 -27.54 7.03
CA THR A 73 6.19 -28.93 6.86
C THR A 73 7.39 -29.01 5.92
N LEU A 74 7.37 -28.26 4.80
CA LEU A 74 8.47 -28.24 3.84
C LEU A 74 9.74 -27.59 4.43
N ASN A 75 9.58 -26.44 5.07
CA ASN A 75 10.67 -25.72 5.72
C ASN A 75 10.17 -24.86 6.90
N PRO A 76 10.35 -25.32 8.13
CA PRO A 76 9.94 -24.57 9.34
C PRO A 76 10.63 -23.20 9.48
N GLY A 77 11.78 -23.00 8.83
CA GLY A 77 12.55 -21.77 8.90
C GLY A 77 12.01 -20.62 8.03
N ILE A 78 11.05 -20.90 7.15
CA ILE A 78 10.37 -19.84 6.38
C ILE A 78 9.46 -19.06 7.32
N VAL A 79 9.64 -17.74 7.38
CA VAL A 79 8.77 -16.86 8.15
C VAL A 79 7.42 -16.76 7.44
N VAL A 80 6.32 -17.02 8.15
CA VAL A 80 4.97 -16.87 7.60
C VAL A 80 4.18 -15.85 8.42
N ILE A 81 3.76 -14.79 7.77
CA ILE A 81 2.87 -13.77 8.31
C ILE A 81 1.52 -13.92 7.64
N LEU A 82 0.48 -14.16 8.43
CA LEU A 82 -0.89 -14.22 7.92
C LEU A 82 -1.57 -12.86 8.00
N MET A 83 -2.42 -12.57 7.03
CA MET A 83 -3.33 -11.44 7.00
C MET A 83 -4.76 -11.94 7.12
N SER A 84 -5.61 -11.28 7.90
CA SER A 84 -7.00 -11.69 8.07
C SER A 84 -7.92 -10.54 8.45
N GLY A 85 -9.12 -10.53 7.89
CA GLY A 85 -10.21 -9.66 8.34
C GLY A 85 -10.99 -10.19 9.56
N MET A 86 -10.69 -11.40 10.04
CA MET A 86 -11.39 -12.01 11.17
C MET A 86 -10.68 -11.76 12.50
N VAL A 87 -11.47 -11.45 13.53
CA VAL A 87 -10.97 -11.17 14.89
C VAL A 87 -10.36 -12.41 15.55
N ASN A 88 -10.89 -13.60 15.26
CA ASN A 88 -10.47 -14.90 15.84
C ASN A 88 -9.56 -15.72 14.92
N ALA A 89 -8.86 -15.08 13.99
CA ALA A 89 -7.97 -15.78 13.05
C ALA A 89 -6.87 -16.59 13.74
N LEU A 90 -6.37 -16.11 14.87
CA LEU A 90 -5.35 -16.82 15.65
C LEU A 90 -5.88 -18.14 16.26
N ASP A 91 -7.13 -18.13 16.70
CA ASP A 91 -7.77 -19.32 17.25
C ASP A 91 -7.87 -20.44 16.21
N LEU A 92 -8.25 -20.09 14.97
CA LEU A 92 -8.31 -21.03 13.84
C LEU A 92 -6.97 -21.68 13.53
N VAL A 93 -5.88 -20.89 13.57
CA VAL A 93 -4.52 -21.41 13.33
C VAL A 93 -4.10 -22.33 14.48
N THR A 94 -4.41 -21.96 15.72
CA THR A 94 -4.08 -22.74 16.92
C THR A 94 -4.89 -24.04 16.99
N GLU A 95 -6.17 -24.00 16.67
CA GLU A 95 -7.05 -25.18 16.59
C GLU A 95 -6.57 -26.17 15.51
N ALA A 96 -5.98 -25.68 14.43
CA ALA A 96 -5.33 -26.51 13.42
C ALA A 96 -3.98 -27.11 13.88
N GLY A 97 -3.52 -26.82 15.10
CA GLY A 97 -2.22 -27.27 15.62
C GLY A 97 -1.02 -26.61 14.97
N LEU A 98 -1.20 -25.46 14.32
CA LEU A 98 -0.18 -24.73 13.58
C LEU A 98 0.32 -23.52 14.34
N THR A 99 1.49 -23.04 13.96
CA THR A 99 2.08 -21.79 14.46
C THR A 99 2.40 -20.85 13.30
N VAL A 100 2.23 -19.56 13.55
CA VAL A 100 2.61 -18.51 12.59
C VAL A 100 3.58 -17.55 13.26
N ASP A 101 4.42 -16.90 12.45
CA ASP A 101 5.42 -15.95 12.97
C ASP A 101 4.82 -14.55 13.18
N GLY A 102 3.66 -14.27 12.54
CA GLY A 102 2.89 -13.06 12.72
C GLY A 102 1.48 -13.19 12.15
N LEU A 103 0.55 -12.42 12.75
CA LEU A 103 -0.82 -12.27 12.26
C LEU A 103 -1.17 -10.79 12.24
N LEU A 104 -1.64 -10.29 11.11
CA LEU A 104 -2.01 -8.90 10.91
C LEU A 104 -3.48 -8.79 10.51
N PRO A 105 -4.22 -7.84 11.08
CA PRO A 105 -5.59 -7.59 10.66
C PRO A 105 -5.64 -6.93 9.28
N LYS A 106 -6.64 -7.28 8.46
CA LYS A 106 -7.06 -6.47 7.31
C LYS A 106 -8.03 -5.37 7.81
N PRO A 107 -7.98 -4.16 7.27
CA PRO A 107 -7.11 -3.70 6.20
C PRO A 107 -5.64 -3.63 6.62
N LEU A 108 -4.75 -3.94 5.68
CA LEU A 108 -3.33 -4.10 5.93
C LEU A 108 -2.66 -2.75 6.25
N ASP A 109 -1.94 -2.73 7.37
CA ASP A 109 -1.09 -1.62 7.79
C ASP A 109 0.37 -1.99 7.45
N LEU A 110 0.94 -1.34 6.43
CA LEU A 110 2.29 -1.64 5.94
C LEU A 110 3.37 -1.34 6.98
N ALA A 111 3.16 -0.35 7.85
CA ALA A 111 4.12 -0.05 8.92
C ALA A 111 4.15 -1.21 9.93
N LYS A 112 2.97 -1.72 10.35
CA LYS A 112 2.88 -2.90 11.22
C LYS A 112 3.43 -4.15 10.56
N LEU A 113 3.25 -4.32 9.25
CA LEU A 113 3.83 -5.42 8.49
C LEU A 113 5.35 -5.37 8.52
N SER A 114 5.93 -4.21 8.24
CA SER A 114 7.37 -3.99 8.30
C SER A 114 7.94 -4.24 9.69
N ASP A 115 7.30 -3.70 10.74
CA ASP A 115 7.71 -3.93 12.14
C ASP A 115 7.62 -5.42 12.52
N THR A 116 6.60 -6.12 12.03
CA THR A 116 6.44 -7.55 12.31
C THR A 116 7.53 -8.37 11.62
N LEU A 117 7.84 -8.09 10.36
CA LEU A 117 8.94 -8.71 9.62
C LEU A 117 10.29 -8.45 10.30
N ALA A 118 10.55 -7.21 10.74
CA ALA A 118 11.78 -6.86 11.45
C ALA A 118 11.92 -7.63 12.77
N ARG A 119 10.84 -7.78 13.54
CA ARG A 119 10.83 -8.56 14.80
C ARG A 119 11.18 -10.04 14.60
N VAL A 120 10.80 -10.61 13.47
CA VAL A 120 11.08 -12.02 13.14
C VAL A 120 12.37 -12.19 12.31
N GLY A 121 13.18 -11.14 12.21
CA GLY A 121 14.50 -11.19 11.60
C GLY A 121 14.51 -11.10 10.07
N VAL A 122 13.42 -10.65 9.46
CA VAL A 122 13.34 -10.33 8.03
C VAL A 122 13.55 -8.83 7.87
N ILE A 123 14.76 -8.42 7.55
CA ILE A 123 15.16 -7.01 7.48
C ILE A 123 15.29 -6.60 6.02
N ALA A 124 14.69 -5.48 5.66
CA ALA A 124 14.78 -4.94 4.31
C ALA A 124 16.23 -4.65 3.92
N PRO A 125 16.71 -5.12 2.76
CA PRO A 125 18.08 -4.88 2.30
C PRO A 125 18.48 -3.41 2.26
N ALA A 126 17.54 -2.51 1.95
CA ALA A 126 17.74 -1.07 1.94
C ALA A 126 17.76 -0.43 3.35
N ALA A 127 17.20 -1.08 4.37
CA ALA A 127 17.14 -0.56 5.74
C ALA A 127 18.48 -0.63 6.49
N VAL A 128 19.45 -1.40 6.00
CA VAL A 128 20.81 -1.49 6.58
C VAL A 128 21.59 -0.16 6.46
N ALA A 129 21.12 0.76 5.59
CA ALA A 129 21.74 2.08 5.40
C ALA A 129 21.09 3.21 6.25
N ALA A 130 19.95 2.96 6.91
CA ALA A 130 19.27 3.96 7.72
C ALA A 130 19.25 3.55 9.20
N GLY A 131 20.32 3.95 9.91
CA GLY A 131 20.49 3.69 11.34
C GLY A 131 19.33 4.20 12.19
N HIS A 132 18.94 3.41 13.18
CA HIS A 132 18.00 3.72 14.24
C HIS A 132 18.40 4.99 15.00
N GLY A 133 17.51 5.92 15.12
CA GLY A 133 17.74 7.10 15.95
C GLY A 133 16.55 7.99 16.18
N SER A 134 15.97 7.87 17.38
CA SER A 134 15.40 8.93 18.23
C SER A 134 14.43 9.97 17.63
N GLN A 135 13.36 10.20 18.37
CA GLN A 135 12.43 11.34 18.34
C GLN A 135 12.97 12.54 17.58
N LYS A 136 12.35 12.88 16.45
CA LYS A 136 12.66 14.04 15.64
C LYS A 136 11.57 15.10 15.75
N PRO A 137 11.99 16.40 15.54
CA PRO A 137 11.03 17.47 15.35
C PRO A 137 10.06 17.11 14.22
N ARG A 138 8.83 17.61 14.27
CA ARG A 138 7.78 17.39 13.25
C ARG A 138 8.32 17.75 11.86
N HIS A 139 8.96 16.79 11.20
CA HIS A 139 9.22 16.89 9.77
C HIS A 139 7.88 16.61 9.07
N ILE A 140 7.42 17.60 8.34
CA ILE A 140 6.32 17.44 7.38
C ILE A 140 6.70 16.30 6.45
N ARG A 141 5.90 15.22 6.44
CA ARG A 141 6.18 14.01 5.64
C ARG A 141 6.07 14.32 4.14
N ALA A 142 5.02 15.02 3.75
CA ALA A 142 4.75 15.52 2.40
C ALA A 142 3.59 16.51 2.43
N ARG A 143 3.42 17.27 1.35
CA ARG A 143 2.27 18.14 1.12
C ARG A 143 1.20 17.38 0.33
N VAL A 144 -0.01 17.32 0.88
CA VAL A 144 -1.14 16.61 0.27
C VAL A 144 -2.28 17.60 0.02
N LEU A 145 -2.76 17.67 -1.22
CA LEU A 145 -3.95 18.44 -1.57
C LEU A 145 -5.14 17.49 -1.63
N VAL A 146 -6.14 17.70 -0.78
CA VAL A 146 -7.39 16.92 -0.74
C VAL A 146 -8.46 17.66 -1.53
N VAL A 147 -8.96 17.05 -2.59
CA VAL A 147 -9.93 17.65 -3.52
C VAL A 147 -11.18 16.77 -3.57
N ASP A 148 -12.26 17.25 -2.97
CA ASP A 148 -13.54 16.53 -2.87
C ASP A 148 -14.63 17.58 -2.65
N ASP A 149 -15.79 17.53 -3.29
CA ASP A 149 -16.87 18.51 -3.09
C ASP A 149 -17.67 18.22 -1.81
N GLU A 150 -17.55 17.02 -1.23
CA GLU A 150 -18.15 16.65 0.03
C GLU A 150 -17.33 17.17 1.23
N LEU A 151 -17.85 18.17 1.93
CA LEU A 151 -17.15 18.84 3.03
C LEU A 151 -16.71 17.90 4.16
N GLU A 152 -17.54 16.91 4.50
CA GLU A 152 -17.27 15.97 5.59
C GLU A 152 -16.12 15.03 5.23
N MET A 153 -16.11 14.50 4.01
CA MET A 153 -15.03 13.66 3.50
C MET A 153 -13.71 14.44 3.46
N ARG A 154 -13.74 15.62 2.91
CA ARG A 154 -12.56 16.49 2.79
C ARG A 154 -11.94 16.81 4.15
N LYS A 155 -12.77 17.18 5.15
CA LYS A 155 -12.31 17.45 6.53
C LYS A 155 -11.74 16.19 7.19
N MET A 156 -12.46 15.08 7.12
CA MET A 156 -12.00 13.81 7.71
C MET A 156 -10.64 13.42 7.17
N LEU A 157 -10.43 13.50 5.85
CA LEU A 157 -9.15 13.17 5.23
C LEU A 157 -8.05 14.16 5.64
N SER A 158 -8.35 15.46 5.65
CA SER A 158 -7.39 16.50 6.01
C SER A 158 -6.92 16.38 7.46
N GLU A 159 -7.85 16.18 8.40
CA GLU A 159 -7.54 15.98 9.82
C GLU A 159 -6.69 14.72 10.03
N HIS A 160 -7.08 13.59 9.43
CA HIS A 160 -6.32 12.35 9.51
C HIS A 160 -4.89 12.51 8.98
N LEU A 161 -4.72 13.14 7.82
CA LEU A 161 -3.42 13.39 7.22
C LEU A 161 -2.54 14.29 8.12
N GLN A 162 -3.11 15.33 8.72
CA GLN A 162 -2.39 16.21 9.64
C GLN A 162 -1.96 15.47 10.91
N GLU A 163 -2.79 14.57 11.45
CA GLU A 163 -2.42 13.70 12.58
C GLU A 163 -1.25 12.80 12.24
N LYS A 164 -1.17 12.31 10.99
CA LYS A 164 -0.06 11.50 10.48
C LYS A 164 1.19 12.28 10.12
N GLY A 165 1.16 13.61 10.26
CA GLY A 165 2.31 14.49 10.04
C GLY A 165 2.47 14.97 8.60
N TYR A 166 1.44 14.85 7.78
CA TYR A 166 1.37 15.51 6.47
C TYR A 166 0.98 16.99 6.61
N ASP A 167 1.43 17.80 5.68
CA ASP A 167 0.86 19.12 5.45
C ASP A 167 -0.32 18.94 4.49
N ALA A 168 -1.55 19.06 4.99
CA ALA A 168 -2.75 18.83 4.20
C ALA A 168 -3.50 20.13 3.94
N LEU A 169 -3.78 20.41 2.67
CA LEU A 169 -4.58 21.53 2.20
C LEU A 169 -5.83 21.00 1.51
N GLU A 170 -6.95 21.70 1.65
CA GLU A 170 -8.24 21.33 1.09
C GLU A 170 -8.58 22.17 -0.16
N ALA A 171 -9.32 21.57 -1.10
CA ALA A 171 -10.00 22.27 -2.18
C ALA A 171 -11.39 21.66 -2.40
N ALA A 172 -12.41 22.48 -2.60
CA ALA A 172 -13.78 22.02 -2.71
C ALA A 172 -14.17 21.60 -4.14
N ASP A 173 -13.37 21.93 -5.12
CA ASP A 173 -13.61 21.63 -6.53
C ASP A 173 -12.30 21.67 -7.32
N GLY A 174 -12.37 21.31 -8.62
CA GLY A 174 -11.22 21.26 -9.49
C GLY A 174 -10.62 22.64 -9.81
N GLU A 175 -11.43 23.68 -9.90
CA GLU A 175 -10.95 25.06 -10.15
C GLU A 175 -10.14 25.56 -8.96
N GLU A 176 -10.63 25.35 -7.73
CA GLU A 176 -9.91 25.71 -6.52
C GLU A 176 -8.62 24.90 -6.39
N ALA A 177 -8.66 23.59 -6.68
CA ALA A 177 -7.47 22.76 -6.68
C ALA A 177 -6.38 23.30 -7.61
N LEU A 178 -6.74 23.60 -8.87
CA LEU A 178 -5.81 24.15 -9.86
C LEU A 178 -5.26 25.52 -9.47
N ALA A 179 -6.06 26.36 -8.83
CA ALA A 179 -5.60 27.67 -8.35
C ALA A 179 -4.56 27.53 -7.22
N ARG A 180 -4.65 26.48 -6.39
CA ARG A 180 -3.73 26.23 -5.28
C ARG A 180 -2.42 25.56 -5.70
N MET A 181 -2.40 24.82 -6.81
CA MET A 181 -1.23 24.06 -7.29
C MET A 181 0.07 24.87 -7.37
N PRO A 182 0.12 26.10 -7.98
CA PRO A 182 1.38 26.80 -8.19
C PRO A 182 2.06 27.25 -6.90
N GLU A 183 1.29 27.65 -5.90
CA GLU A 183 1.78 28.15 -4.62
C GLU A 183 2.07 27.00 -3.65
N TYR A 184 1.13 26.08 -3.51
CA TYR A 184 1.21 24.98 -2.55
C TYR A 184 2.17 23.88 -2.97
N ARG A 185 2.26 23.58 -4.28
CA ARG A 185 3.12 22.54 -4.88
C ARG A 185 3.00 21.20 -4.13
N PRO A 186 1.83 20.56 -4.14
CA PRO A 186 1.63 19.31 -3.45
C PRO A 186 2.50 18.20 -4.02
N ASN A 187 2.99 17.31 -3.17
CA ASN A 187 3.62 16.06 -3.59
C ASN A 187 2.56 15.08 -4.08
N ILE A 188 1.42 15.01 -3.36
CA ILE A 188 0.30 14.13 -3.64
C ILE A 188 -0.99 14.95 -3.74
N VAL A 189 -1.86 14.58 -4.67
CA VAL A 189 -3.24 15.08 -4.76
C VAL A 189 -4.18 13.89 -4.61
N LEU A 190 -5.05 13.92 -3.59
CA LEU A 190 -6.20 13.03 -3.48
C LEU A 190 -7.36 13.70 -4.19
N LEU A 191 -7.85 13.12 -5.28
CA LEU A 191 -8.79 13.76 -6.19
C LEU A 191 -10.03 12.92 -6.41
N ASP A 192 -11.18 13.43 -5.96
CA ASP A 192 -12.45 12.77 -6.28
C ASP A 192 -12.75 12.87 -7.79
N ILE A 193 -13.31 11.79 -8.34
CA ILE A 193 -13.73 11.73 -9.75
C ILE A 193 -14.99 12.56 -9.96
N MET A 194 -15.99 12.37 -9.08
CA MET A 194 -17.30 12.96 -9.22
C MET A 194 -17.46 14.23 -8.39
N MET A 195 -17.06 15.33 -8.98
CA MET A 195 -17.22 16.64 -8.37
C MET A 195 -18.01 17.58 -9.28
N THR A 196 -18.65 18.55 -8.69
CA THR A 196 -19.26 19.67 -9.42
C THR A 196 -18.21 20.50 -10.17
N GLY A 197 -18.61 21.25 -11.20
CA GLY A 197 -17.71 22.07 -12.01
C GLY A 197 -16.96 21.28 -13.09
N ILE A 198 -15.65 21.41 -13.18
CA ILE A 198 -14.85 20.75 -14.24
C ILE A 198 -14.66 19.24 -14.02
N GLY A 199 -15.05 18.70 -12.85
CA GLY A 199 -14.91 17.28 -12.51
C GLY A 199 -13.46 16.80 -12.35
N GLY A 200 -13.31 15.62 -11.72
CA GLY A 200 -11.98 15.08 -11.39
C GLY A 200 -11.13 14.72 -12.59
N MET A 201 -11.71 14.18 -13.66
CA MET A 201 -10.96 13.78 -14.86
C MET A 201 -10.34 14.95 -15.62
N GLU A 202 -11.04 16.08 -15.74
CA GLU A 202 -10.49 17.27 -16.35
C GLU A 202 -9.48 17.96 -15.42
N THR A 203 -9.72 17.92 -14.11
CA THR A 203 -8.78 18.39 -13.11
C THR A 203 -7.47 17.61 -13.17
N LEU A 204 -7.51 16.26 -13.22
CA LEU A 204 -6.34 15.40 -13.43
C LEU A 204 -5.54 15.82 -14.66
N ARG A 205 -6.21 15.97 -15.81
CA ARG A 205 -5.57 16.35 -17.07
C ARG A 205 -4.81 17.68 -16.93
N ARG A 206 -5.41 18.67 -16.27
CA ARG A 206 -4.79 19.99 -16.07
C ARG A 206 -3.65 19.94 -15.06
N ILE A 207 -3.79 19.19 -13.95
CA ILE A 207 -2.71 18.97 -12.98
C ILE A 207 -1.50 18.37 -13.67
N LYS A 208 -1.70 17.29 -14.44
CA LYS A 208 -0.60 16.60 -15.16
C LYS A 208 0.05 17.48 -16.25
N ALA A 209 -0.70 18.39 -16.83
CA ALA A 209 -0.13 19.38 -17.76
C ALA A 209 0.72 20.47 -17.07
N MET A 210 0.39 20.83 -15.82
CA MET A 210 1.08 21.85 -15.03
C MET A 210 2.26 21.30 -14.22
N ALA A 211 2.09 20.11 -13.65
CA ALA A 211 3.00 19.45 -12.73
C ALA A 211 2.98 17.92 -12.99
N PRO A 212 3.68 17.43 -14.04
CA PRO A 212 3.65 16.01 -14.44
C PRO A 212 4.14 15.07 -13.33
N GLU A 213 5.06 15.56 -12.49
CA GLU A 213 5.68 14.83 -11.38
C GLU A 213 4.76 14.69 -10.16
N THR A 214 3.70 15.51 -10.03
CA THR A 214 2.79 15.40 -8.88
C THR A 214 2.06 14.07 -8.90
N CYS A 215 2.16 13.30 -7.82
CA CYS A 215 1.39 12.07 -7.64
C CYS A 215 -0.10 12.40 -7.52
N VAL A 216 -0.95 11.86 -8.40
CA VAL A 216 -2.39 12.05 -8.33
C VAL A 216 -3.05 10.70 -8.10
N ILE A 217 -3.68 10.57 -6.94
CA ILE A 217 -4.44 9.40 -6.53
C ILE A 217 -5.92 9.73 -6.67
N MET A 218 -6.61 9.00 -7.53
CA MET A 218 -8.05 9.21 -7.72
C MET A 218 -8.82 8.58 -6.56
N VAL A 219 -9.83 9.27 -6.06
CA VAL A 219 -10.78 8.73 -5.09
C VAL A 219 -12.10 8.53 -5.80
N THR A 220 -12.66 7.30 -5.79
CA THR A 220 -13.77 6.95 -6.68
C THR A 220 -14.79 6.03 -6.01
N ALA A 221 -16.05 6.10 -6.41
CA ALA A 221 -17.04 5.10 -6.04
C ALA A 221 -16.84 3.80 -6.84
N ILE A 222 -17.26 2.64 -6.29
CA ILE A 222 -17.15 1.33 -6.97
C ILE A 222 -17.82 1.35 -8.35
N GLU A 223 -18.92 2.09 -8.50
CA GLU A 223 -19.67 2.21 -9.75
C GLU A 223 -18.89 2.93 -10.87
N GLU A 224 -17.75 3.52 -10.56
CA GLU A 224 -16.93 4.35 -11.45
C GLU A 224 -15.58 3.72 -11.83
N MET A 225 -15.44 2.42 -11.67
CA MET A 225 -14.18 1.68 -11.96
C MET A 225 -13.66 1.89 -13.39
N GLU A 226 -14.56 2.02 -14.39
CA GLU A 226 -14.16 2.36 -15.76
C GLU A 226 -13.47 3.74 -15.85
N SER A 227 -13.97 4.69 -15.06
CA SER A 227 -13.39 6.03 -14.96
C SER A 227 -12.02 6.01 -14.26
N ALA A 228 -11.85 5.15 -13.23
CA ALA A 228 -10.57 4.95 -12.56
C ALA A 228 -9.51 4.37 -13.51
N HIS A 229 -9.83 3.34 -14.28
CA HIS A 229 -8.92 2.79 -15.30
C HIS A 229 -8.57 3.82 -16.39
N THR A 230 -9.56 4.64 -16.78
CA THR A 230 -9.30 5.73 -17.73
C THR A 230 -8.37 6.79 -17.12
N ALA A 231 -8.50 7.07 -15.81
CA ALA A 231 -7.62 8.00 -15.12
C ALA A 231 -6.16 7.53 -15.10
N LEU A 232 -5.91 6.24 -14.83
CA LEU A 232 -4.56 5.65 -14.89
C LEU A 232 -3.95 5.83 -16.28
N SER A 233 -4.69 5.56 -17.36
CA SER A 233 -4.22 5.77 -18.73
C SER A 233 -3.95 7.23 -19.08
N ARG A 234 -4.48 8.18 -18.31
CA ARG A 234 -4.28 9.64 -18.44
C ARG A 234 -3.26 10.21 -17.46
N GLY A 235 -2.52 9.35 -16.77
CA GLY A 235 -1.41 9.72 -15.91
C GLY A 235 -1.75 9.85 -14.42
N ALA A 236 -2.92 9.40 -13.95
CA ALA A 236 -3.11 9.18 -12.52
C ALA A 236 -2.10 8.15 -12.03
N SER A 237 -1.59 8.35 -10.82
CA SER A 237 -0.59 7.46 -10.23
C SER A 237 -1.24 6.22 -9.63
N ASP A 238 -2.48 6.38 -9.09
CA ASP A 238 -3.23 5.31 -8.45
C ASP A 238 -4.71 5.70 -8.28
N TYR A 239 -5.52 4.78 -7.74
CA TYR A 239 -6.89 5.07 -7.32
C TYR A 239 -7.26 4.34 -6.02
N VAL A 240 -8.20 4.91 -5.28
CA VAL A 240 -8.76 4.34 -4.04
C VAL A 240 -10.29 4.34 -4.15
N THR A 241 -10.92 3.17 -3.97
CA THR A 241 -12.37 3.02 -4.10
C THR A 241 -13.10 3.31 -2.78
N LYS A 242 -14.14 4.15 -2.84
CA LYS A 242 -15.07 4.41 -1.71
C LYS A 242 -16.06 3.22 -1.57
N PRO A 243 -16.35 2.71 -0.35
CA PRO A 243 -15.76 3.12 0.93
C PRO A 243 -14.39 2.48 1.18
N PHE A 244 -13.44 3.26 1.68
CA PHE A 244 -12.11 2.78 2.06
C PHE A 244 -11.83 3.02 3.55
N SER A 245 -10.87 2.29 4.10
CA SER A 245 -10.35 2.58 5.43
C SER A 245 -9.22 3.60 5.36
N LEU A 246 -9.10 4.45 6.39
CA LEU A 246 -7.98 5.40 6.48
C LEU A 246 -6.62 4.69 6.54
N GLN A 247 -6.58 3.47 7.07
CA GLN A 247 -5.36 2.66 7.09
C GLN A 247 -4.93 2.20 5.69
N TYR A 248 -5.89 1.86 4.83
CA TYR A 248 -5.59 1.55 3.42
C TYR A 248 -5.05 2.78 2.68
N LEU A 249 -5.69 3.94 2.88
CA LEU A 249 -5.18 5.19 2.32
C LEU A 249 -3.75 5.50 2.79
N ASP A 250 -3.46 5.32 4.09
CA ASP A 250 -2.10 5.49 4.62
C ASP A 250 -1.09 4.61 3.88
N SER A 251 -1.46 3.35 3.61
CA SER A 251 -0.59 2.40 2.91
C SER A 251 -0.31 2.84 1.47
N VAL A 252 -1.33 3.29 0.73
CA VAL A 252 -1.19 3.81 -0.64
C VAL A 252 -0.27 5.04 -0.66
N LEU A 253 -0.46 5.97 0.27
CA LEU A 253 0.38 7.17 0.38
C LEU A 253 1.84 6.82 0.69
N GLU A 254 2.08 5.84 1.57
CA GLU A 254 3.45 5.42 1.92
C GLU A 254 4.20 4.82 0.72
N VAL A 255 3.54 4.01 -0.09
CA VAL A 255 4.13 3.45 -1.32
C VAL A 255 4.57 4.58 -2.25
N HIS A 256 3.68 5.52 -2.57
CA HIS A 256 4.02 6.61 -3.48
C HIS A 256 5.12 7.54 -2.95
N LEU A 257 5.17 7.79 -1.64
CA LEU A 257 6.26 8.57 -1.04
C LEU A 257 7.61 7.84 -1.04
N LEU A 258 7.61 6.51 -1.02
CA LEU A 258 8.84 5.72 -1.17
C LEU A 258 9.35 5.79 -2.61
N MET A 259 8.46 5.74 -3.61
CA MET A 259 8.81 5.86 -5.03
C MET A 259 9.50 7.20 -5.32
N ASP A 260 8.93 8.32 -4.86
CA ASP A 260 9.53 9.67 -5.01
C ASP A 260 10.95 9.79 -4.43
N ARG A 261 11.31 8.94 -3.45
CA ARG A 261 12.64 8.95 -2.83
C ARG A 261 13.68 8.13 -3.59
N ILE A 262 13.25 7.20 -4.42
CA ILE A 262 14.13 6.25 -5.12
C ILE A 262 14.53 6.80 -6.49
N ASP A 263 13.76 7.69 -7.08
CA ASP A 263 14.07 8.36 -8.34
C ASP A 263 14.43 9.86 -8.13
N PRO A 264 15.64 10.16 -7.61
CA PRO A 264 16.07 11.54 -7.40
C PRO A 264 16.39 12.28 -8.69
N ASP A 265 16.48 11.59 -9.83
CA ASP A 265 16.83 12.15 -11.14
C ASP A 265 15.61 12.56 -11.99
N SER A 266 14.39 12.35 -11.48
CA SER A 266 13.16 12.82 -12.14
C SER A 266 12.78 14.28 -11.80
N LYS A 267 13.76 15.11 -11.34
CA LYS A 267 13.57 16.53 -11.06
C LYS A 267 14.13 17.42 -12.16
#